data_d7ef5a73c7bb8520a3b899daa874e86a
#
_entry.id   d7ef5a73c7bb8520a3b899daa874e86a
#
_cell.length_a   1.000
_cell.length_b   1.000
_cell.length_c   1.000
_cell.angle_alpha   90.00
_cell.angle_beta   90.00
_cell.angle_gamma   90.00
#
_symmetry.space_group_name_H-M   'P 1'
#
loop_
_entity.id
_entity.type
_entity.pdbx_description
1 polymer ?
#
loop_
_entity_poly.entity_id
_entity_poly.type
_entity_poly.pdbx_seq_one_letter_code
_entity_poly.pdbx_strand_id
1 'polypeptide(L)'
;AEGVADRIIGLYSLGNSTREISDWLKENLASVSAETISSITDRVLPEIKVWRSRILDDVYSIVWINAIHYKVTDERGCTVTRAIYNVLGIDKEGHKDLLGMYISKNEGANFWLNVLTDLQNRGVHDILIAYVDGLKGWMPPKVFFEHNITTLYRLPDTELIKYVGSKHQKEFLKNLKRVYGAVHK
;
A
#
# COMPACT_ATOMS: atom_id res chain seq x y z
N ALA A 1 -33.08 -2.10 4.23
CA ALA A 1 -32.25 -1.30 3.29
C ALA A 1 -30.78 -1.25 3.73
N GLU A 2 -30.51 -1.13 5.03
CA GLU A 2 -29.14 -1.03 5.60
C GLU A 2 -28.27 -2.27 5.27
N GLY A 3 -28.79 -3.46 5.46
CA GLY A 3 -28.04 -4.70 5.21
C GLY A 3 -27.68 -4.98 3.74
N VAL A 4 -28.35 -4.35 2.76
CA VAL A 4 -28.00 -4.48 1.35
C VAL A 4 -26.80 -3.59 1.02
N ALA A 5 -26.74 -2.38 1.58
CA ALA A 5 -25.62 -1.48 1.38
C ALA A 5 -24.32 -2.08 1.95
N ASP A 6 -24.37 -2.65 3.16
CA ASP A 6 -23.23 -3.30 3.78
C ASP A 6 -22.71 -4.50 2.96
N ARG A 7 -23.62 -5.28 2.38
CA ARG A 7 -23.26 -6.39 1.48
C ARG A 7 -22.60 -5.90 0.19
N ILE A 8 -23.12 -4.81 -0.40
CA ILE A 8 -22.51 -4.19 -1.59
C ILE A 8 -21.09 -3.72 -1.28
N ILE A 9 -20.91 -3.02 -0.18
CA ILE A 9 -19.57 -2.55 0.28
C ILE A 9 -18.66 -3.75 0.55
N GLY A 10 -19.16 -4.79 1.21
CA GLY A 10 -18.41 -6.01 1.46
C GLY A 10 -17.96 -6.71 0.18
N LEU A 11 -18.85 -6.91 -0.79
CA LEU A 11 -18.50 -7.52 -2.08
C LEU A 11 -17.52 -6.64 -2.87
N TYR A 12 -17.69 -5.32 -2.83
CA TYR A 12 -16.77 -4.38 -3.48
C TYR A 12 -15.37 -4.43 -2.86
N SER A 13 -15.27 -4.53 -1.54
CA SER A 13 -14.00 -4.66 -0.81
C SER A 13 -13.26 -5.96 -1.11
N LEU A 14 -13.98 -7.00 -1.53
CA LEU A 14 -13.40 -8.27 -2.00
C LEU A 14 -12.90 -8.21 -3.46
N GLY A 15 -13.04 -7.05 -4.12
CA GLY A 15 -12.54 -6.82 -5.47
C GLY A 15 -13.54 -7.09 -6.59
N ASN A 16 -14.81 -7.34 -6.26
CA ASN A 16 -15.85 -7.53 -7.29
C ASN A 16 -16.16 -6.21 -7.99
N SER A 17 -16.35 -6.26 -9.31
CA SER A 17 -16.80 -5.11 -10.09
C SER A 17 -18.27 -4.78 -9.81
N THR A 18 -18.69 -3.55 -10.12
CA THR A 18 -20.10 -3.13 -9.98
C THR A 18 -21.06 -4.01 -10.79
N ARG A 19 -20.61 -4.57 -11.92
CA ARG A 19 -21.40 -5.51 -12.74
C ARG A 19 -21.57 -6.85 -12.05
N GLU A 20 -20.49 -7.45 -11.57
CA GLU A 20 -20.53 -8.73 -10.84
C GLU A 20 -21.39 -8.61 -9.58
N ILE A 21 -21.31 -7.50 -8.86
CA ILE A 21 -22.16 -7.22 -7.70
C ILE A 21 -23.64 -7.10 -8.15
N SER A 22 -23.92 -6.40 -9.26
CA SER A 22 -25.29 -6.28 -9.79
C SER A 22 -25.85 -7.64 -10.17
N ASP A 23 -25.07 -8.48 -10.84
CA ASP A 23 -25.52 -9.81 -11.28
C ASP A 23 -25.74 -10.73 -10.07
N TRP A 24 -24.86 -10.71 -9.10
CA TRP A 24 -25.03 -11.45 -7.84
C TRP A 24 -26.29 -11.02 -7.06
N LEU A 25 -26.56 -9.71 -7.00
CA LEU A 25 -27.76 -9.18 -6.32
C LEU A 25 -29.05 -9.57 -7.04
N LYS A 26 -29.07 -9.56 -8.39
CA LYS A 26 -30.22 -10.02 -9.18
C LYS A 26 -30.58 -11.46 -8.88
N GLU A 27 -29.57 -12.33 -8.73
CA GLU A 27 -29.76 -13.74 -8.45
C GLU A 27 -30.20 -14.02 -7.00
N ASN A 28 -29.76 -13.20 -6.04
CA ASN A 28 -29.88 -13.54 -4.60
C ASN A 28 -30.86 -12.66 -3.82
N LEU A 29 -31.13 -11.42 -4.25
CA LEU A 29 -31.88 -10.46 -3.44
C LEU A 29 -32.84 -9.55 -4.23
N ALA A 30 -32.33 -8.73 -5.14
CA ALA A 30 -33.10 -7.74 -5.89
C ALA A 30 -32.30 -7.20 -7.09
N SER A 31 -33.01 -6.69 -8.10
CA SER A 31 -32.37 -5.99 -9.21
C SER A 31 -31.88 -4.61 -8.75
N VAL A 32 -30.56 -4.42 -8.72
CA VAL A 32 -29.89 -3.16 -8.39
C VAL A 32 -29.03 -2.74 -9.57
N SER A 33 -29.16 -1.48 -10.02
CA SER A 33 -28.37 -0.99 -11.14
C SER A 33 -26.91 -0.75 -10.77
N ALA A 34 -26.01 -0.78 -11.76
CA ALA A 34 -24.59 -0.50 -11.55
C ALA A 34 -24.36 0.93 -10.99
N GLU A 35 -25.20 1.90 -11.40
CA GLU A 35 -25.16 3.29 -10.91
C GLU A 35 -25.51 3.36 -9.42
N THR A 36 -26.51 2.59 -8.98
CA THR A 36 -26.89 2.52 -7.56
C THR A 36 -25.76 1.89 -6.73
N ILE A 37 -25.10 0.85 -7.25
CA ILE A 37 -23.96 0.22 -6.59
C ILE A 37 -22.82 1.24 -6.47
N SER A 38 -22.51 1.97 -7.54
CA SER A 38 -21.48 3.04 -7.52
C SER A 38 -21.82 4.10 -6.48
N SER A 39 -23.06 4.59 -6.44
CA SER A 39 -23.51 5.57 -5.45
C SER A 39 -23.40 5.07 -4.00
N ILE A 40 -23.63 3.77 -3.76
CA ILE A 40 -23.45 3.19 -2.42
C ILE A 40 -21.97 3.09 -2.05
N THR A 41 -21.11 2.67 -2.98
CA THR A 41 -19.66 2.60 -2.73
C THR A 41 -19.05 3.98 -2.52
N ASP A 42 -19.58 5.03 -3.16
CA ASP A 42 -19.13 6.41 -2.96
C ASP A 42 -19.38 6.93 -1.54
N ARG A 43 -20.32 6.34 -0.80
CA ARG A 43 -20.56 6.69 0.62
C ARG A 43 -19.38 6.42 1.53
N VAL A 44 -18.47 5.52 1.13
CA VAL A 44 -17.24 5.21 1.88
C VAL A 44 -16.15 6.27 1.67
N LEU A 45 -16.25 7.09 0.61
CA LEU A 45 -15.24 8.10 0.29
C LEU A 45 -14.93 9.10 1.43
N PRO A 46 -15.91 9.59 2.22
CA PRO A 46 -15.64 10.47 3.36
C PRO A 46 -14.76 9.77 4.42
N GLU A 47 -15.05 8.50 4.72
CA GLU A 47 -14.28 7.71 5.68
C GLU A 47 -12.86 7.46 5.19
N ILE A 48 -12.70 7.15 3.91
CA ILE A 48 -11.37 7.02 3.27
C ILE A 48 -10.59 8.33 3.36
N LYS A 49 -11.24 9.49 3.18
CA LYS A 49 -10.60 10.80 3.33
C LYS A 49 -10.11 11.02 4.76
N VAL A 50 -10.95 10.74 5.76
CA VAL A 50 -10.59 10.83 7.18
C VAL A 50 -9.42 9.88 7.49
N TRP A 51 -9.51 8.62 7.04
CA TRP A 51 -8.44 7.66 7.22
C TRP A 51 -7.11 8.13 6.59
N ARG A 52 -7.16 8.68 5.38
CA ARG A 52 -5.96 9.19 4.69
C ARG A 52 -5.31 10.39 5.38
N SER A 53 -6.10 11.22 6.05
CA SER A 53 -5.60 12.42 6.74
C SER A 53 -5.32 12.20 8.22
N ARG A 54 -5.49 10.96 8.73
CA ARG A 54 -5.26 10.67 10.14
C ARG A 54 -3.81 10.91 10.55
N ILE A 55 -3.61 11.28 11.79
CA ILE A 55 -2.28 11.38 12.40
C ILE A 55 -1.69 9.97 12.48
N LEU A 56 -0.41 9.86 12.20
CA LEU A 56 0.38 8.64 12.27
C LEU A 56 1.30 8.70 13.50
N ASP A 57 1.90 7.55 13.84
CA ASP A 57 2.90 7.50 14.88
C ASP A 57 4.18 8.25 14.45
N ASP A 58 4.92 8.73 15.44
CA ASP A 58 6.13 9.54 15.23
C ASP A 58 7.29 8.74 14.64
N VAL A 59 7.40 7.45 14.97
CA VAL A 59 8.50 6.58 14.53
C VAL A 59 8.00 5.23 14.04
N TYR A 60 8.47 4.83 12.87
CA TYR A 60 8.25 3.48 12.34
C TYR A 60 9.57 2.72 12.24
N SER A 61 9.63 1.56 12.88
CA SER A 61 10.81 0.69 12.89
C SER A 61 11.12 0.17 11.49
N ILE A 62 10.09 -0.24 10.74
CA ILE A 62 10.20 -0.72 9.36
C ILE A 62 9.04 -0.17 8.54
N VAL A 63 9.34 0.32 7.36
CA VAL A 63 8.34 0.70 6.36
C VAL A 63 8.58 -0.08 5.09
N TRP A 64 7.52 -0.73 4.56
CA TRP A 64 7.52 -1.38 3.25
C TRP A 64 6.77 -0.53 2.24
N ILE A 65 7.36 -0.37 1.07
CA ILE A 65 6.71 0.28 -0.05
C ILE A 65 6.63 -0.72 -1.20
N ASN A 66 5.41 -1.07 -1.56
CA ASN A 66 5.11 -2.03 -2.61
C ASN A 66 4.20 -1.43 -3.66
N ALA A 67 4.43 -1.77 -4.94
CA ALA A 67 3.64 -1.33 -6.08
C ALA A 67 2.76 -2.47 -6.60
N ILE A 68 1.45 -2.22 -6.71
CA ILE A 68 0.50 -3.09 -7.40
C ILE A 68 0.14 -2.45 -8.74
N HIS A 69 0.46 -3.12 -9.83
CA HIS A 69 0.17 -2.63 -11.18
C HIS A 69 -1.18 -3.17 -11.66
N TYR A 70 -1.99 -2.28 -12.23
CA TYR A 70 -3.30 -2.62 -12.78
C TYR A 70 -3.56 -1.87 -14.09
N LYS A 71 -4.44 -2.43 -14.91
CA LYS A 71 -4.82 -1.84 -16.19
C LYS A 71 -6.16 -1.11 -16.04
N VAL A 72 -6.22 0.11 -16.54
CA VAL A 72 -7.45 0.91 -16.63
C VAL A 72 -7.63 1.44 -18.04
N THR A 73 -8.86 1.64 -18.44
CA THR A 73 -9.19 2.36 -19.68
C THR A 73 -9.24 3.85 -19.35
N ASP A 74 -8.44 4.64 -20.05
CA ASP A 74 -8.44 6.10 -19.89
C ASP A 74 -9.65 6.75 -20.61
N GLU A 75 -9.80 8.05 -20.46
CA GLU A 75 -10.87 8.84 -21.07
C GLU A 75 -10.91 8.76 -22.61
N ARG A 76 -9.79 8.35 -23.23
CA ARG A 76 -9.64 8.18 -24.70
C ARG A 76 -9.95 6.76 -25.14
N GLY A 77 -10.37 5.88 -24.23
CA GLY A 77 -10.61 4.47 -24.51
C GLY A 77 -9.34 3.60 -24.60
N CYS A 78 -8.17 4.14 -24.29
CA CYS A 78 -6.92 3.41 -24.35
C CYS A 78 -6.65 2.70 -23.01
N THR A 79 -6.19 1.45 -23.10
CA THR A 79 -5.74 0.71 -21.91
C THR A 79 -4.37 1.20 -21.46
N VAL A 80 -4.31 1.76 -20.26
CA VAL A 80 -3.08 2.24 -19.63
C VAL A 80 -2.80 1.49 -18.34
N THR A 81 -1.53 1.24 -18.07
CA THR A 81 -1.11 0.67 -16.79
C THR A 81 -0.96 1.77 -15.75
N ARG A 82 -1.51 1.56 -14.57
CA ARG A 82 -1.37 2.40 -13.39
C ARG A 82 -0.74 1.59 -12.26
N ALA A 83 -0.15 2.26 -11.29
CA ALA A 83 0.35 1.64 -10.09
C ALA A 83 -0.30 2.26 -8.85
N ILE A 84 -0.66 1.40 -7.90
CA ILE A 84 -1.01 1.78 -6.53
C ILE A 84 0.19 1.42 -5.66
N TYR A 85 0.71 2.40 -4.96
CA TYR A 85 1.82 2.24 -4.03
C TYR A 85 1.25 2.15 -2.62
N ASN A 86 1.40 0.99 -2.00
CA ASN A 86 1.02 0.77 -0.61
C ASN A 86 2.22 1.02 0.28
N VAL A 87 2.05 1.86 1.29
CA VAL A 87 3.06 2.14 2.32
C VAL A 87 2.59 1.51 3.61
N LEU A 88 3.25 0.42 4.00
CA LEU A 88 2.99 -0.34 5.22
C LEU A 88 4.06 -0.04 6.25
N GLY A 89 3.69 0.23 7.50
CA GLY A 89 4.61 0.47 8.59
C GLY A 89 4.49 -0.56 9.71
N ILE A 90 5.57 -0.75 10.46
CA ILE A 90 5.57 -1.36 11.79
C ILE A 90 6.02 -0.29 12.78
N ASP A 91 5.17 -0.02 13.76
CA ASP A 91 5.47 0.91 14.85
C ASP A 91 6.54 0.36 15.82
N LYS A 92 6.79 1.09 16.92
CA LYS A 92 7.74 0.70 17.95
C LYS A 92 7.26 -0.51 18.77
N GLU A 93 5.96 -0.71 18.84
CA GLU A 93 5.30 -1.80 19.58
C GLU A 93 5.15 -3.07 18.71
N GLY A 94 5.49 -3.01 17.42
CA GLY A 94 5.43 -4.13 16.49
C GLY A 94 4.07 -4.28 15.78
N HIS A 95 3.17 -3.31 15.88
CA HIS A 95 1.88 -3.33 15.18
C HIS A 95 2.07 -2.92 13.71
N LYS A 96 1.37 -3.62 12.85
CA LYS A 96 1.33 -3.29 11.41
C LYS A 96 0.23 -2.28 11.13
N ASP A 97 0.55 -1.25 10.37
CA ASP A 97 -0.41 -0.26 9.89
C ASP A 97 -0.20 0.04 8.41
N LEU A 98 -1.29 0.30 7.69
CA LEU A 98 -1.26 0.82 6.32
C LEU A 98 -1.20 2.35 6.39
N LEU A 99 -0.02 2.92 6.22
CA LEU A 99 0.22 4.36 6.38
C LEU A 99 -0.41 5.18 5.27
N GLY A 100 -0.45 4.62 4.05
CA GLY A 100 -1.08 5.29 2.93
C GLY A 100 -1.10 4.45 1.65
N MET A 101 -1.98 4.87 0.74
CA MET A 101 -2.06 4.37 -0.63
C MET A 101 -1.94 5.55 -1.59
N TYR A 102 -1.00 5.46 -2.53
CA TYR A 102 -0.69 6.53 -3.47
C TYR A 102 -0.80 6.01 -4.90
N ILE A 103 -1.37 6.82 -5.78
CA ILE A 103 -1.54 6.46 -7.19
C ILE A 103 -0.69 7.40 -8.01
N SER A 104 0.14 6.85 -8.89
CA SER A 104 0.93 7.65 -9.84
C SER A 104 0.88 7.09 -11.25
N LYS A 105 0.97 8.01 -12.20
CA LYS A 105 1.19 7.69 -13.61
C LYS A 105 2.67 7.38 -13.89
N ASN A 106 3.55 8.04 -13.16
CA ASN A 106 5.00 7.96 -13.34
C ASN A 106 5.68 7.88 -11.99
N GLU A 107 6.56 6.91 -11.85
CA GLU A 107 7.51 6.84 -10.73
C GLU A 107 8.63 7.86 -10.97
N GLY A 108 9.04 8.55 -9.92
CA GLY A 108 10.14 9.48 -9.99
C GLY A 108 10.43 10.11 -8.63
N ALA A 109 11.58 10.80 -8.52
CA ALA A 109 12.00 11.40 -7.26
C ALA A 109 10.96 12.34 -6.65
N ASN A 110 10.29 13.16 -7.47
CA ASN A 110 9.24 14.07 -7.02
C ASN A 110 8.01 13.35 -6.45
N PHE A 111 7.65 12.19 -7.02
CA PHE A 111 6.56 11.39 -6.50
C PHE A 111 6.89 10.89 -5.09
N TRP A 112 8.08 10.33 -4.90
CA TRP A 112 8.54 9.84 -3.60
C TRP A 112 8.70 10.95 -2.58
N LEU A 113 9.18 12.12 -3.03
CA LEU A 113 9.24 13.30 -2.19
C LEU A 113 7.85 13.67 -1.65
N ASN A 114 6.83 13.67 -2.50
CA ASN A 114 5.45 13.95 -2.09
C ASN A 114 4.91 12.90 -1.12
N VAL A 115 5.20 11.61 -1.33
CA VAL A 115 4.81 10.53 -0.41
C VAL A 115 5.43 10.73 0.96
N LEU A 116 6.75 10.99 1.03
CA LEU A 116 7.45 11.21 2.28
C LEU A 116 7.00 12.48 2.99
N THR A 117 6.74 13.56 2.23
CA THR A 117 6.18 14.81 2.77
C THR A 117 4.77 14.60 3.36
N ASP A 118 3.93 13.79 2.71
CA ASP A 118 2.60 13.46 3.25
C ASP A 118 2.72 12.71 4.58
N LEU A 119 3.59 11.71 4.67
CA LEU A 119 3.85 10.98 5.90
C LEU A 119 4.35 11.92 7.02
N GLN A 120 5.27 12.81 6.70
CA GLN A 120 5.80 13.79 7.65
C GLN A 120 4.71 14.77 8.13
N ASN A 121 3.90 15.29 7.22
CA ASN A 121 2.78 16.18 7.57
C ASN A 121 1.74 15.51 8.47
N ARG A 122 1.67 14.19 8.42
CA ARG A 122 0.79 13.36 9.26
C ARG A 122 1.45 12.88 10.55
N GLY A 123 2.65 13.36 10.87
CA GLY A 123 3.31 13.15 12.16
C GLY A 123 4.48 12.19 12.15
N VAL A 124 4.83 11.56 11.03
CA VAL A 124 6.00 10.67 10.97
C VAL A 124 7.28 11.49 11.03
N HIS A 125 8.01 11.38 12.12
CA HIS A 125 9.29 12.08 12.32
C HIS A 125 10.49 11.20 11.96
N ASP A 126 10.34 9.87 12.04
CA ASP A 126 11.47 8.98 11.75
C ASP A 126 11.03 7.62 11.17
N ILE A 127 11.86 7.08 10.28
CA ILE A 127 11.76 5.73 9.72
C ILE A 127 13.14 5.08 9.79
N LEU A 128 13.29 4.02 10.59
CA LEU A 128 14.61 3.41 10.78
C LEU A 128 15.03 2.57 9.57
N ILE A 129 14.10 1.78 9.03
CA ILE A 129 14.36 0.89 7.89
C ILE A 129 13.26 1.08 6.86
N ALA A 130 13.62 1.45 5.62
CA ALA A 130 12.71 1.43 4.49
C ALA A 130 13.04 0.27 3.55
N TYR A 131 12.06 -0.62 3.34
CA TYR A 131 12.15 -1.71 2.37
C TYR A 131 11.40 -1.32 1.10
N VAL A 132 12.10 -1.32 -0.03
CA VAL A 132 11.57 -0.94 -1.34
C VAL A 132 11.86 -2.02 -2.37
N ASP A 133 10.85 -2.39 -3.18
CA ASP A 133 10.98 -3.40 -4.22
C ASP A 133 10.92 -2.76 -5.61
N GLY A 134 12.08 -2.61 -6.24
CA GLY A 134 12.19 -2.21 -7.64
C GLY A 134 11.66 -0.81 -7.99
N LEU A 135 11.50 0.09 -7.04
CA LEU A 135 10.92 1.41 -7.24
C LEU A 135 11.90 2.35 -7.94
N LYS A 136 11.49 2.86 -9.10
CA LYS A 136 12.32 3.81 -9.87
C LYS A 136 12.33 5.18 -9.21
N GLY A 137 13.53 5.76 -9.09
CA GLY A 137 13.71 7.12 -8.53
C GLY A 137 13.48 7.21 -7.02
N TRP A 138 13.34 6.07 -6.31
CA TRP A 138 13.38 6.07 -4.87
C TRP A 138 14.76 6.56 -4.41
N MET A 139 14.76 7.67 -3.74
CA MET A 139 15.95 8.21 -3.07
C MET A 139 15.44 8.92 -1.82
N PRO A 140 15.57 8.31 -0.62
CA PRO A 140 15.15 8.99 0.61
C PRO A 140 16.03 10.23 0.77
N PRO A 141 15.44 11.43 0.80
CA PRO A 141 16.22 12.63 1.03
C PRO A 141 16.77 12.61 2.45
N LYS A 142 18.06 12.76 2.58
CA LYS A 142 18.78 12.80 3.87
C LYS A 142 18.28 13.89 4.84
N VAL A 143 17.42 14.78 4.38
CA VAL A 143 16.95 15.97 5.10
C VAL A 143 15.57 15.77 5.74
N PHE A 144 14.86 14.68 5.43
CA PHE A 144 13.46 14.50 5.84
C PHE A 144 13.28 13.85 7.21
N PHE A 145 14.24 13.09 7.68
CA PHE A 145 14.13 12.33 8.92
C PHE A 145 15.33 12.59 9.81
N GLU A 146 15.14 12.54 11.13
CA GLU A 146 16.18 12.82 12.13
C GLU A 146 17.38 11.86 12.00
N HIS A 147 17.11 10.63 11.60
CA HIS A 147 18.12 9.61 11.34
C HIS A 147 18.24 9.28 9.85
N ASN A 148 19.41 8.80 9.44
CA ASN A 148 19.58 8.29 8.07
C ASN A 148 18.75 7.00 7.91
N ILE A 149 17.74 7.04 7.04
CA ILE A 149 16.94 5.86 6.71
C ILE A 149 17.87 4.79 6.13
N THR A 150 17.92 3.62 6.76
CA THR A 150 18.54 2.45 6.15
C THR A 150 17.59 1.90 5.10
N THR A 151 17.85 2.18 3.82
CA THR A 151 17.04 1.64 2.73
C THR A 151 17.53 0.24 2.38
N LEU A 152 16.64 -0.74 2.52
CA LEU A 152 16.83 -2.10 2.03
C LEU A 152 16.11 -2.23 0.68
N TYR A 153 16.89 -2.35 -0.38
CA TYR A 153 16.35 -2.77 -1.68
C TYR A 153 16.11 -4.28 -1.65
N ARG A 154 15.10 -4.76 -2.36
CA ARG A 154 14.99 -6.19 -2.65
C ARG A 154 16.17 -6.57 -3.55
N LEU A 155 17.28 -6.80 -2.91
CA LEU A 155 18.40 -7.49 -3.54
C LEU A 155 18.01 -8.97 -3.64
N PRO A 156 18.33 -9.66 -4.74
CA PRO A 156 18.25 -11.11 -4.79
C PRO A 156 18.92 -11.69 -3.54
N ASP A 157 18.37 -12.75 -2.97
CA ASP A 157 18.91 -13.40 -1.75
C ASP A 157 20.43 -13.60 -1.81
N THR A 158 20.96 -13.80 -3.02
CA THR A 158 22.38 -13.93 -3.34
C THR A 158 23.19 -12.65 -3.10
N GLU A 159 22.58 -11.46 -3.18
CA GLU A 159 23.27 -10.20 -2.96
C GLU A 159 23.25 -9.77 -1.49
N LEU A 160 22.15 -10.01 -0.78
CA LEU A 160 22.06 -9.76 0.67
C LEU A 160 23.07 -10.61 1.46
N ILE A 161 23.33 -11.83 1.01
CA ILE A 161 24.30 -12.74 1.61
C ILE A 161 25.73 -12.15 1.60
N LYS A 162 26.09 -11.34 0.62
CA LYS A 162 27.43 -10.76 0.51
C LYS A 162 27.81 -9.84 1.70
N TYR A 163 26.80 -9.24 2.33
CA TYR A 163 26.98 -8.31 3.46
C TYR A 163 26.92 -9.00 4.83
N VAL A 164 26.59 -10.29 4.85
CA VAL A 164 26.48 -11.08 6.09
C VAL A 164 27.68 -12.02 6.19
N GLY A 165 28.40 -11.97 7.30
CA GLY A 165 29.52 -12.87 7.55
C GLY A 165 29.12 -14.34 7.42
N SER A 166 29.97 -15.16 6.79
CA SER A 166 29.68 -16.54 6.38
C SER A 166 29.08 -17.44 7.46
N LYS A 167 29.42 -17.21 8.73
CA LYS A 167 28.88 -17.94 9.88
C LYS A 167 27.40 -17.65 10.14
N HIS A 168 26.89 -16.49 9.75
CA HIS A 168 25.53 -16.03 10.06
C HIS A 168 24.58 -16.09 8.86
N GLN A 169 25.08 -16.43 7.67
CA GLN A 169 24.29 -16.39 6.43
C GLN A 169 23.06 -17.31 6.48
N LYS A 170 23.21 -18.54 7.01
CA LYS A 170 22.08 -19.49 7.09
C LYS A 170 20.97 -19.00 8.04
N GLU A 171 21.34 -18.46 9.18
CA GLU A 171 20.39 -17.93 10.16
C GLU A 171 19.73 -16.65 9.65
N PHE A 172 20.50 -15.76 9.05
CA PHE A 172 20.00 -14.56 8.40
C PHE A 172 18.95 -14.88 7.33
N LEU A 173 19.22 -15.81 6.40
CA LEU A 173 18.28 -16.24 5.38
C LEU A 173 17.01 -16.87 5.95
N LYS A 174 17.14 -17.65 7.03
CA LYS A 174 16.00 -18.25 7.72
C LYS A 174 15.09 -17.18 8.33
N ASN A 175 15.69 -16.17 8.96
CA ASN A 175 14.97 -15.06 9.56
C ASN A 175 14.35 -14.14 8.49
N LEU A 176 15.10 -13.86 7.43
CA LEU A 176 14.62 -13.10 6.28
C LEU A 176 13.36 -13.76 5.63
N LYS A 177 13.40 -15.08 5.41
CA LYS A 177 12.23 -15.85 4.91
C LYS A 177 11.02 -15.79 5.86
N ARG A 178 11.25 -15.74 7.18
CA ARG A 178 10.15 -15.55 8.16
C ARG A 178 9.52 -14.17 8.03
N VAL A 179 10.33 -13.13 7.86
CA VAL A 179 9.85 -11.75 7.66
C VAL A 179 9.06 -11.68 6.35
N TYR A 180 9.60 -12.19 5.24
CA TYR A 180 8.90 -12.21 3.96
C TYR A 180 7.62 -13.05 3.99
N GLY A 181 7.65 -14.21 4.64
CA GLY A 181 6.48 -15.09 4.76
C GLY A 181 5.38 -14.52 5.67
N ALA A 182 5.68 -13.57 6.55
CA ALA A 182 4.70 -12.88 7.38
C ALA A 182 3.99 -11.75 6.63
N VAL A 183 4.58 -11.22 5.56
CA VAL A 183 3.99 -10.15 4.72
C VAL A 183 2.95 -10.70 3.74
N HIS A 184 2.99 -12.00 3.42
CA HIS A 184 2.08 -12.67 2.47
C HIS A 184 0.96 -13.50 3.13
N LYS A 185 0.77 -13.39 4.43
CA LYS A 185 -0.37 -13.93 5.18
C LYS A 185 -1.21 -12.79 5.71
#